data_fd7d081556d4db77cad78b4b8f333995
#
_entry.id   fd7d081556d4db77cad78b4b8f333995
#
_cell.length_a   1.000
_cell.length_b   1.000
_cell.length_c   1.000
_cell.angle_alpha   90.00
_cell.angle_beta   90.00
_cell.angle_gamma   90.00
#
_symmetry.space_group_name_H-M   'P 1'
#
loop_
_entity.id
_entity.type
_entity.pdbx_description
1 polymer ?
#
loop_
_entity_poly.entity_id
_entity_poly.type
_entity_poly.pdbx_seq_one_letter_code
_entity_poly.pdbx_strand_id
1 'polypeptide(L)'
;MIDAAIVVLLALAAFFLGACPFSLWIGRAKLRKDIRNYGDGNPGASNVFKAGGKMWGVIALIADMLKGMPFIIIAGYSGYAQPVGYVIATCAVLGHAYSPFLGFHGGKALAVFGGTLLALGCWDIIVSLAILFFIGFLFINNDAWTVMCGAAGTLAYLSLIKADMWEIAFMAGITALLLVKHFKALKLAPGTSGRLMQWIRSRGKTA
;
A
#
# COMPACT_ATOMS: atom_id res chain seq x y z
N MET A 1 -31.22 -4.61 -9.14
CA MET A 1 -30.50 -3.69 -10.06
C MET A 1 -29.42 -2.99 -9.27
N ILE A 2 -28.21 -2.89 -9.81
CA ILE A 2 -27.14 -2.11 -9.19
C ILE A 2 -27.55 -0.64 -9.31
N ASP A 3 -27.73 0.03 -8.17
CA ASP A 3 -27.94 1.48 -8.18
C ASP A 3 -26.59 2.16 -8.43
N ALA A 4 -26.36 2.58 -9.66
CA ALA A 4 -25.12 3.22 -10.08
C ALA A 4 -24.80 4.47 -9.24
N ALA A 5 -25.81 5.20 -8.77
CA ALA A 5 -25.61 6.37 -7.92
C ALA A 5 -25.03 5.99 -6.57
N ILE A 6 -25.50 4.90 -5.97
CA ILE A 6 -24.93 4.42 -4.69
C ILE A 6 -23.48 3.97 -4.88
N VAL A 7 -23.16 3.24 -5.95
CA VAL A 7 -21.78 2.84 -6.24
C VAL A 7 -20.86 4.05 -6.38
N VAL A 8 -21.31 5.08 -7.11
CA VAL A 8 -20.54 6.34 -7.26
C VAL A 8 -20.35 7.03 -5.91
N LEU A 9 -21.37 7.10 -5.07
CA LEU A 9 -21.27 7.68 -3.74
C LEU A 9 -20.29 6.93 -2.84
N LEU A 10 -20.34 5.59 -2.85
CA LEU A 10 -19.40 4.75 -2.09
C LEU A 10 -17.96 4.93 -2.59
N ALA A 11 -17.75 4.99 -3.90
CA ALA A 11 -16.43 5.20 -4.50
C ALA A 11 -15.86 6.58 -4.16
N LEU A 12 -16.68 7.65 -4.23
CA LEU A 12 -16.28 8.99 -3.82
C LEU A 12 -15.97 9.07 -2.32
N ALA A 13 -16.81 8.47 -1.48
CA ALA A 13 -16.58 8.42 -0.04
C ALA A 13 -15.29 7.66 0.30
N ALA A 14 -15.03 6.53 -0.39
CA ALA A 14 -13.79 5.78 -0.26
C ALA A 14 -12.56 6.60 -0.68
N PHE A 15 -12.67 7.36 -1.78
CA PHE A 15 -11.60 8.26 -2.23
C PHE A 15 -11.29 9.32 -1.17
N PHE A 16 -12.29 10.03 -0.66
CA PHE A 16 -12.06 11.10 0.32
C PHE A 16 -11.58 10.57 1.66
N LEU A 17 -12.10 9.43 2.15
CA LEU A 17 -11.58 8.80 3.36
C LEU A 17 -10.14 8.31 3.14
N GLY A 18 -9.87 7.67 2.02
CA GLY A 18 -8.52 7.27 1.62
C GLY A 18 -7.55 8.46 1.57
N ALA A 19 -8.03 9.63 1.13
CA ALA A 19 -7.25 10.85 1.04
C ALA A 19 -6.86 11.45 2.40
N CYS A 20 -7.55 11.11 3.51
CA CYS A 20 -7.22 11.61 4.84
C CYS A 20 -5.78 11.23 5.22
N PRO A 21 -4.89 12.19 5.52
CA PRO A 21 -3.48 11.93 5.80
C PRO A 21 -3.24 11.59 7.27
N PHE A 22 -3.82 10.49 7.76
CA PHE A 22 -3.75 10.10 9.18
C PHE A 22 -2.33 9.99 9.71
N SER A 23 -1.40 9.40 8.95
CA SER A 23 0.00 9.32 9.35
C SER A 23 0.62 10.69 9.61
N LEU A 24 0.32 11.70 8.76
CA LEU A 24 0.81 13.07 8.96
C LEU A 24 0.17 13.72 10.18
N TRP A 25 -1.15 13.55 10.36
CA TRP A 25 -1.86 14.09 11.52
C TRP A 25 -1.34 13.50 12.83
N ILE A 26 -1.13 12.18 12.89
CA ILE A 26 -0.55 11.49 14.05
C ILE A 26 0.87 12.02 14.33
N GLY A 27 1.71 12.16 13.31
CA GLY A 27 3.05 12.70 13.46
C GLY A 27 3.06 14.11 14.06
N ARG A 28 2.21 15.00 13.55
CA ARG A 28 2.08 16.36 14.06
C ARG A 28 1.50 16.41 15.47
N ALA A 29 0.41 15.65 15.73
CA ALA A 29 -0.29 15.69 17.02
C ALA A 29 0.51 15.02 18.15
N LYS A 30 1.17 13.89 17.88
CA LYS A 30 1.79 13.05 18.91
C LYS A 30 3.30 13.19 19.00
N LEU A 31 3.98 13.44 17.89
CA LEU A 31 5.44 13.63 17.88
C LEU A 31 5.82 15.11 17.78
N ARG A 32 4.87 16.00 17.51
CA ARG A 32 5.10 17.44 17.23
C ARG A 32 6.10 17.62 16.08
N LYS A 33 6.08 16.72 15.09
CA LYS A 33 6.99 16.69 13.95
C LYS A 33 6.23 16.60 12.64
N ASP A 34 6.73 17.26 11.60
CA ASP A 34 6.30 16.99 10.24
C ASP A 34 7.07 15.78 9.71
N ILE A 35 6.39 14.66 9.54
CA ILE A 35 7.01 13.40 9.13
C ILE A 35 7.59 13.45 7.71
N ARG A 36 7.21 14.45 6.90
CA ARG A 36 7.75 14.66 5.55
C ARG A 36 9.19 15.16 5.56
N ASN A 37 9.69 15.63 6.71
CA ASN A 37 11.09 15.99 6.89
C ASN A 37 11.98 14.78 7.22
N TYR A 38 11.42 13.55 7.22
CA TYR A 38 12.13 12.32 7.55
C TYR A 38 12.09 11.32 6.39
N GLY A 39 13.13 10.49 6.31
CA GLY A 39 13.22 9.42 5.33
C GLY A 39 13.16 9.93 3.88
N ASP A 40 12.14 9.49 3.14
CA ASP A 40 11.93 9.82 1.73
C ASP A 40 10.93 10.97 1.50
N GLY A 41 10.53 11.66 2.55
CA GLY A 41 9.56 12.76 2.49
C GLY A 41 8.10 12.32 2.30
N ASN A 42 7.83 11.03 2.27
CA ASN A 42 6.49 10.47 2.08
C ASN A 42 5.59 10.70 3.31
N PRO A 43 4.31 11.13 3.18
CA PRO A 43 3.40 11.35 4.30
C PRO A 43 2.77 10.05 4.85
N GLY A 44 3.53 8.95 4.93
CA GLY A 44 3.05 7.63 5.36
C GLY A 44 3.67 7.14 6.68
N ALA A 45 3.13 6.04 7.23
CA ALA A 45 3.52 5.46 8.51
C ALA A 45 5.03 5.16 8.64
N SER A 46 5.69 4.77 7.54
CA SER A 46 7.15 4.54 7.51
C SER A 46 7.94 5.74 8.02
N ASN A 47 7.52 6.97 7.68
CA ASN A 47 8.19 8.18 8.14
C ASN A 47 7.79 8.57 9.58
N VAL A 48 6.65 8.10 10.10
CA VAL A 48 6.34 8.19 11.54
C VAL A 48 7.33 7.35 12.35
N PHE A 49 7.65 6.12 11.90
CA PHE A 49 8.68 5.29 12.54
C PHE A 49 10.05 5.99 12.51
N LYS A 50 10.46 6.54 11.36
CA LYS A 50 11.75 7.24 11.20
C LYS A 50 11.84 8.53 12.02
N ALA A 51 10.72 9.20 12.27
CA ALA A 51 10.65 10.37 13.14
C ALA A 51 10.83 10.01 14.64
N GLY A 52 10.96 8.72 14.98
CA GLY A 52 11.22 8.22 16.34
C GLY A 52 9.98 7.72 17.09
N GLY A 53 8.84 7.64 16.42
CA GLY A 53 7.59 7.22 17.02
C GLY A 53 7.23 5.76 16.74
N LYS A 54 7.90 4.78 17.38
CA LYS A 54 7.60 3.35 17.11
C LYS A 54 6.11 3.00 17.31
N MET A 55 5.56 3.30 18.49
CA MET A 55 4.15 3.07 18.80
C MET A 55 3.22 3.86 17.85
N TRP A 56 3.52 5.14 17.65
CA TRP A 56 2.71 6.00 16.77
C TRP A 56 2.84 5.60 15.30
N GLY A 57 3.96 5.00 14.90
CA GLY A 57 4.14 4.41 13.58
C GLY A 57 3.22 3.21 13.35
N VAL A 58 3.06 2.34 14.36
CA VAL A 58 2.09 1.22 14.31
C VAL A 58 0.66 1.75 14.24
N ILE A 59 0.30 2.73 15.08
CA ILE A 59 -1.05 3.34 15.06
C ILE A 59 -1.32 4.00 13.70
N ALA A 60 -0.33 4.71 13.14
CA ALA A 60 -0.45 5.34 11.82
C ALA A 60 -0.62 4.30 10.70
N LEU A 61 0.10 3.18 10.77
CA LEU A 61 -0.04 2.06 9.82
C LEU A 61 -1.45 1.48 9.87
N ILE A 62 -1.93 1.17 11.08
CA ILE A 62 -3.28 0.62 11.28
C ILE A 62 -4.34 1.62 10.80
N ALA A 63 -4.22 2.91 11.13
CA ALA A 63 -5.16 3.94 10.68
C ALA A 63 -5.20 4.07 9.15
N ASP A 64 -4.02 4.02 8.49
CA ASP A 64 -3.93 4.04 7.03
C ASP A 64 -4.46 2.74 6.39
N MET A 65 -4.39 1.59 7.06
CA MET A 65 -5.04 0.36 6.61
C MET A 65 -6.57 0.46 6.76
N LEU A 66 -7.04 0.83 7.94
CA LEU A 66 -8.46 0.87 8.28
C LEU A 66 -9.25 1.82 7.39
N LYS A 67 -8.69 2.96 6.98
CA LYS A 67 -9.40 3.91 6.10
C LYS A 67 -9.72 3.35 4.71
N GLY A 68 -9.02 2.29 4.28
CA GLY A 68 -9.30 1.61 3.01
C GLY A 68 -10.49 0.64 3.07
N MET A 69 -10.99 0.30 4.25
CA MET A 69 -11.91 -0.83 4.45
C MET A 69 -13.41 -0.47 4.40
N PRO A 70 -13.89 0.63 5.04
CA PRO A 70 -15.29 0.77 5.40
C PRO A 70 -16.26 0.66 4.23
N PHE A 71 -16.00 1.33 3.13
CA PHE A 71 -16.93 1.38 2.00
C PHE A 71 -16.93 0.10 1.16
N ILE A 72 -15.84 -0.67 1.19
CA ILE A 72 -15.78 -2.03 0.61
C ILE A 72 -16.66 -2.97 1.42
N ILE A 73 -16.54 -2.90 2.75
CA ILE A 73 -17.33 -3.71 3.68
C ILE A 73 -18.84 -3.38 3.52
N ILE A 74 -19.19 -2.09 3.47
CA ILE A 74 -20.58 -1.64 3.23
C ILE A 74 -21.10 -2.21 1.91
N ALA A 75 -20.33 -2.12 0.82
CA ALA A 75 -20.72 -2.65 -0.48
C ALA A 75 -20.96 -4.17 -0.42
N GLY A 76 -20.07 -4.93 0.23
CA GLY A 76 -20.20 -6.38 0.41
C GLY A 76 -21.46 -6.75 1.19
N TYR A 77 -21.72 -6.10 2.34
CA TYR A 77 -22.95 -6.34 3.11
C TYR A 77 -24.23 -5.91 2.38
N SER A 78 -24.13 -4.95 1.47
CA SER A 78 -25.25 -4.53 0.61
C SER A 78 -25.50 -5.47 -0.58
N GLY A 79 -24.74 -6.57 -0.69
CA GLY A 79 -24.92 -7.57 -1.74
C GLY A 79 -24.37 -7.17 -3.11
N TYR A 80 -23.50 -6.14 -3.18
CA TYR A 80 -22.84 -5.80 -4.44
C TYR A 80 -21.81 -6.87 -4.84
N ALA A 81 -21.73 -7.14 -6.15
CA ALA A 81 -20.76 -8.07 -6.70
C ALA A 81 -19.32 -7.60 -6.47
N GLN A 82 -18.40 -8.54 -6.38
CA GLN A 82 -16.97 -8.28 -6.10
C GLN A 82 -16.29 -7.23 -7.00
N PRO A 83 -16.60 -7.11 -8.31
CA PRO A 83 -16.08 -6.04 -9.16
C PRO A 83 -16.35 -4.63 -8.63
N VAL A 84 -17.51 -4.39 -8.00
CA VAL A 84 -17.81 -3.11 -7.35
C VAL A 84 -16.84 -2.85 -6.19
N GLY A 85 -16.53 -3.89 -5.42
CA GLY A 85 -15.52 -3.82 -4.35
C GLY A 85 -14.14 -3.38 -4.87
N TYR A 86 -13.70 -3.92 -6.01
CA TYR A 86 -12.42 -3.51 -6.63
C TYR A 86 -12.41 -2.05 -7.08
N VAL A 87 -13.54 -1.54 -7.62
CA VAL A 87 -13.66 -0.11 -7.97
C VAL A 87 -13.53 0.77 -6.73
N ILE A 88 -14.27 0.46 -5.67
CA ILE A 88 -14.24 1.20 -4.40
C ILE A 88 -12.83 1.14 -3.78
N ALA A 89 -12.19 -0.03 -3.78
CA ALA A 89 -10.82 -0.21 -3.30
C ALA A 89 -9.81 0.65 -4.08
N THR A 90 -9.93 0.66 -5.41
CA THR A 90 -9.09 1.50 -6.27
C THR A 90 -9.27 2.98 -5.92
N CYS A 91 -10.49 3.45 -5.69
CA CYS A 91 -10.76 4.83 -5.28
C CYS A 91 -10.13 5.17 -3.92
N ALA A 92 -10.20 4.29 -2.93
CA ALA A 92 -9.55 4.48 -1.63
C ALA A 92 -8.01 4.59 -1.77
N VAL A 93 -7.42 3.72 -2.58
CA VAL A 93 -5.97 3.72 -2.85
C VAL A 93 -5.54 4.97 -3.61
N LEU A 94 -6.29 5.39 -4.62
CA LEU A 94 -6.06 6.64 -5.38
C LEU A 94 -6.19 7.86 -4.48
N GLY A 95 -7.19 7.89 -3.58
CA GLY A 95 -7.36 8.95 -2.60
C GLY A 95 -6.12 9.13 -1.73
N HIS A 96 -5.54 8.03 -1.22
CA HIS A 96 -4.30 8.09 -0.45
C HIS A 96 -3.10 8.53 -1.30
N ALA A 97 -2.99 8.03 -2.53
CA ALA A 97 -1.88 8.31 -3.42
C ALA A 97 -1.88 9.75 -3.94
N TYR A 98 -3.05 10.32 -4.19
CA TYR A 98 -3.27 11.65 -4.75
C TYR A 98 -4.20 12.48 -3.87
N SER A 99 -3.87 12.58 -2.57
CA SER A 99 -4.70 13.27 -1.59
C SER A 99 -4.88 14.76 -1.93
N PRO A 100 -6.13 15.24 -2.13
CA PRO A 100 -6.41 16.67 -2.28
C PRO A 100 -6.00 17.47 -1.03
N PHE A 101 -6.07 16.87 0.16
CA PHE A 101 -5.64 17.50 1.42
C PHE A 101 -4.13 17.78 1.48
N LEU A 102 -3.37 17.19 0.57
CA LEU A 102 -1.91 17.34 0.45
C LEU A 102 -1.50 17.92 -0.92
N GLY A 103 -2.40 18.66 -1.58
CA GLY A 103 -2.13 19.21 -2.91
C GLY A 103 -1.82 18.12 -3.95
N PHE A 104 -2.52 16.99 -3.87
CA PHE A 104 -2.33 15.79 -4.70
C PHE A 104 -0.97 15.09 -4.55
N HIS A 105 -0.20 15.42 -3.51
CA HIS A 105 1.08 14.80 -3.17
C HIS A 105 0.93 13.82 -1.98
N GLY A 106 0.11 12.78 -2.16
CA GLY A 106 -0.15 11.76 -1.15
C GLY A 106 0.95 10.70 -1.02
N GLY A 107 0.64 9.63 -0.26
CA GLY A 107 1.56 8.57 0.09
C GLY A 107 1.80 7.52 -1.02
N LYS A 108 2.52 6.46 -0.67
CA LYS A 108 2.82 5.32 -1.56
C LYS A 108 1.73 4.24 -1.56
N ALA A 109 0.68 4.43 -0.81
CA ALA A 109 -0.56 3.66 -0.75
C ALA A 109 -0.46 2.18 -0.29
N LEU A 110 0.70 1.67 0.13
CA LEU A 110 0.87 0.27 0.52
C LEU A 110 -0.02 -0.15 1.70
N ALA A 111 -0.13 0.69 2.75
CA ALA A 111 -0.94 0.39 3.92
C ALA A 111 -2.43 0.36 3.58
N VAL A 112 -2.93 1.37 2.87
CA VAL A 112 -4.32 1.43 2.45
C VAL A 112 -4.66 0.28 1.50
N PHE A 113 -3.77 -0.06 0.58
CA PHE A 113 -3.92 -1.23 -0.30
C PHE A 113 -4.02 -2.53 0.51
N GLY A 114 -3.16 -2.75 1.50
CA GLY A 114 -3.27 -3.90 2.41
C GLY A 114 -4.63 -3.95 3.12
N GLY A 115 -5.14 -2.81 3.59
CA GLY A 115 -6.48 -2.71 4.17
C GLY A 115 -7.59 -3.06 3.18
N THR A 116 -7.50 -2.57 1.94
CA THR A 116 -8.51 -2.90 0.91
C THR A 116 -8.53 -4.39 0.56
N LEU A 117 -7.37 -5.05 0.50
CA LEU A 117 -7.29 -6.50 0.27
C LEU A 117 -7.93 -7.31 1.39
N LEU A 118 -7.71 -6.91 2.66
CA LEU A 118 -8.37 -7.55 3.81
C LEU A 118 -9.89 -7.40 3.74
N ALA A 119 -10.39 -6.22 3.35
CA ALA A 119 -11.82 -5.97 3.23
C ALA A 119 -12.46 -6.73 2.05
N LEU A 120 -11.71 -6.93 0.97
CA LEU A 120 -12.13 -7.71 -0.20
C LEU A 120 -12.07 -9.23 0.04
N GLY A 121 -11.30 -9.69 1.05
CA GLY A 121 -11.04 -11.11 1.28
C GLY A 121 -10.14 -11.77 0.23
N CYS A 122 -9.30 -11.00 -0.48
CA CYS A 122 -8.39 -11.50 -1.52
C CYS A 122 -7.16 -12.17 -0.89
N TRP A 123 -7.34 -13.34 -0.29
CA TRP A 123 -6.27 -14.03 0.45
C TRP A 123 -5.13 -14.52 -0.41
N ASP A 124 -5.39 -14.91 -1.64
CA ASP A 124 -4.39 -15.32 -2.64
C ASP A 124 -3.47 -14.15 -3.01
N ILE A 125 -4.00 -12.93 -3.21
CA ILE A 125 -3.18 -11.73 -3.38
C ILE A 125 -2.38 -11.43 -2.11
N ILE A 126 -3.01 -11.48 -0.93
CA ILE A 126 -2.35 -11.17 0.34
C ILE A 126 -1.17 -12.12 0.57
N VAL A 127 -1.39 -13.42 0.41
CA VAL A 127 -0.36 -14.44 0.65
C VAL A 127 0.77 -14.35 -0.38
N SER A 128 0.45 -14.22 -1.66
CA SER A 128 1.47 -14.08 -2.70
C SER A 128 2.30 -12.80 -2.54
N LEU A 129 1.67 -11.66 -2.23
CA LEU A 129 2.37 -10.42 -1.92
C LEU A 129 3.28 -10.57 -0.70
N ALA A 130 2.78 -11.18 0.38
CA ALA A 130 3.56 -11.35 1.61
C ALA A 130 4.81 -12.21 1.36
N ILE A 131 4.67 -13.33 0.65
CA ILE A 131 5.78 -14.22 0.29
C ILE A 131 6.79 -13.48 -0.59
N LEU A 132 6.32 -12.84 -1.66
CA LEU A 132 7.20 -12.18 -2.63
C LEU A 132 7.86 -10.93 -2.05
N PHE A 133 7.16 -10.17 -1.19
CA PHE A 133 7.78 -9.07 -0.44
C PHE A 133 8.83 -9.57 0.54
N PHE A 134 8.58 -10.69 1.22
CA PHE A 134 9.54 -11.27 2.13
C PHE A 134 10.80 -11.75 1.38
N ILE A 135 10.63 -12.46 0.26
CA ILE A 135 11.75 -12.87 -0.60
C ILE A 135 12.50 -11.64 -1.12
N GLY A 136 11.79 -10.66 -1.66
CA GLY A 136 12.39 -9.41 -2.11
C GLY A 136 13.12 -8.67 -0.99
N PHE A 137 12.57 -8.64 0.22
CA PHE A 137 13.23 -8.04 1.40
C PHE A 137 14.55 -8.73 1.74
N LEU A 138 14.66 -10.05 1.62
CA LEU A 138 15.89 -10.78 1.90
C LEU A 138 16.98 -10.51 0.86
N PHE A 139 16.62 -10.46 -0.41
CA PHE A 139 17.58 -10.45 -1.52
C PHE A 139 17.79 -9.08 -2.17
N ILE A 140 16.86 -8.14 -1.98
CA ILE A 140 16.90 -6.80 -2.58
C ILE A 140 17.16 -5.76 -1.50
N ASN A 141 18.18 -4.92 -1.69
CA ASN A 141 18.55 -3.85 -0.75
C ASN A 141 17.94 -2.47 -1.09
N ASN A 142 16.83 -2.47 -1.82
CA ASN A 142 16.10 -1.26 -2.19
C ASN A 142 14.60 -1.52 -2.02
N ASP A 143 13.93 -0.75 -1.15
CA ASP A 143 12.53 -0.95 -0.82
C ASP A 143 11.60 -0.81 -2.04
N ALA A 144 11.92 0.08 -2.99
CA ALA A 144 11.11 0.26 -4.19
C ALA A 144 11.16 -0.97 -5.10
N TRP A 145 12.33 -1.56 -5.29
CA TRP A 145 12.48 -2.79 -6.05
C TRP A 145 11.83 -3.99 -5.34
N THR A 146 11.91 -4.04 -4.01
CA THR A 146 11.19 -5.05 -3.21
C THR A 146 9.69 -4.97 -3.43
N VAL A 147 9.12 -3.76 -3.38
CA VAL A 147 7.68 -3.52 -3.62
C VAL A 147 7.29 -3.94 -5.05
N MET A 148 8.08 -3.56 -6.05
CA MET A 148 7.79 -3.90 -7.44
C MET A 148 7.94 -5.40 -7.72
N CYS A 149 8.91 -6.07 -7.11
CA CYS A 149 9.05 -7.53 -7.18
C CYS A 149 7.80 -8.23 -6.63
N GLY A 150 7.32 -7.79 -5.46
CA GLY A 150 6.09 -8.30 -4.88
C GLY A 150 4.88 -8.06 -5.78
N ALA A 151 4.66 -6.82 -6.21
CA ALA A 151 3.50 -6.44 -7.00
C ALA A 151 3.48 -7.10 -8.39
N ALA A 152 4.58 -7.03 -9.13
CA ALA A 152 4.69 -7.64 -10.46
C ALA A 152 4.67 -9.18 -10.38
N GLY A 153 5.32 -9.75 -9.37
CA GLY A 153 5.30 -11.20 -9.14
C GLY A 153 3.91 -11.72 -8.80
N THR A 154 3.14 -11.01 -7.96
CA THR A 154 1.74 -11.36 -7.67
C THR A 154 0.87 -11.25 -8.91
N LEU A 155 1.04 -10.20 -9.73
CA LEU A 155 0.31 -10.06 -10.99
C LEU A 155 0.61 -11.22 -11.95
N ALA A 156 1.88 -11.62 -12.06
CA ALA A 156 2.28 -12.79 -12.85
C ALA A 156 1.67 -14.09 -12.30
N TYR A 157 1.69 -14.27 -10.97
CA TYR A 157 1.06 -15.42 -10.31
C TYR A 157 -0.43 -15.51 -10.63
N LEU A 158 -1.20 -14.43 -10.46
CA LEU A 158 -2.63 -14.39 -10.77
C LEU A 158 -2.90 -14.73 -12.25
N SER A 159 -2.07 -14.26 -13.16
CA SER A 159 -2.18 -14.55 -14.59
C SER A 159 -1.92 -16.03 -14.88
N LEU A 160 -0.97 -16.65 -14.18
CA LEU A 160 -0.61 -18.08 -14.36
C LEU A 160 -1.70 -19.01 -13.82
N ILE A 161 -2.32 -18.70 -12.68
CA ILE A 161 -3.41 -19.49 -12.11
C ILE A 161 -4.77 -19.23 -12.78
N LYS A 162 -4.81 -18.32 -13.77
CA LYS A 162 -6.03 -17.88 -14.45
C LYS A 162 -7.10 -17.35 -13.48
N ALA A 163 -6.67 -16.50 -12.56
CA ALA A 163 -7.57 -15.81 -11.63
C ALA A 163 -8.64 -15.01 -12.40
N ASP A 164 -9.67 -14.54 -11.67
CA ASP A 164 -10.72 -13.73 -12.25
C ASP A 164 -10.16 -12.46 -12.94
N MET A 165 -10.75 -12.10 -14.07
CA MET A 165 -10.30 -10.97 -14.87
C MET A 165 -10.32 -9.65 -14.10
N TRP A 166 -11.30 -9.45 -13.22
CA TRP A 166 -11.40 -8.24 -12.41
C TRP A 166 -10.30 -8.15 -11.35
N GLU A 167 -9.92 -9.29 -10.80
CA GLU A 167 -8.82 -9.41 -9.85
C GLU A 167 -7.47 -9.09 -10.51
N ILE A 168 -7.23 -9.65 -11.70
CA ILE A 168 -6.04 -9.35 -12.52
C ILE A 168 -6.02 -7.87 -12.90
N ALA A 169 -7.14 -7.30 -13.35
CA ALA A 169 -7.25 -5.90 -13.73
C ALA A 169 -7.01 -4.96 -12.54
N PHE A 170 -7.57 -5.29 -11.36
CA PHE A 170 -7.34 -4.55 -10.13
C PHE A 170 -5.86 -4.57 -9.76
N MET A 171 -5.23 -5.74 -9.72
CA MET A 171 -3.81 -5.88 -9.38
C MET A 171 -2.90 -5.19 -10.40
N ALA A 172 -3.24 -5.24 -11.70
CA ALA A 172 -2.52 -4.51 -12.75
C ALA A 172 -2.58 -2.98 -12.54
N GLY A 173 -3.76 -2.45 -12.23
CA GLY A 173 -3.95 -1.03 -11.92
C GLY A 173 -3.16 -0.59 -10.69
N ILE A 174 -3.18 -1.40 -9.62
CA ILE A 174 -2.38 -1.14 -8.41
C ILE A 174 -0.88 -1.22 -8.70
N THR A 175 -0.44 -2.21 -9.48
CA THR A 175 0.98 -2.35 -9.87
C THR A 175 1.46 -1.13 -10.66
N ALA A 176 0.66 -0.64 -11.61
CA ALA A 176 0.95 0.58 -12.36
C ALA A 176 1.02 1.81 -11.43
N LEU A 177 0.10 1.95 -10.48
CA LEU A 177 0.13 3.03 -9.50
C LEU A 177 1.41 2.96 -8.63
N LEU A 178 1.76 1.78 -8.13
CA LEU A 178 2.98 1.59 -7.34
C LEU A 178 4.23 1.92 -8.14
N LEU A 179 4.28 1.55 -9.43
CA LEU A 179 5.37 1.92 -10.33
C LEU A 179 5.53 3.44 -10.40
N VAL A 180 4.45 4.18 -10.62
CA VAL A 180 4.47 5.65 -10.66
C VAL A 180 4.94 6.24 -9.33
N LYS A 181 4.41 5.73 -8.20
CA LYS A 181 4.74 6.25 -6.85
C LYS A 181 6.15 5.91 -6.38
N HIS A 182 6.77 4.88 -6.93
CA HIS A 182 8.14 4.47 -6.60
C HIS A 182 9.15 4.84 -7.69
N PHE A 183 8.73 5.46 -8.79
CA PHE A 183 9.54 5.70 -9.98
C PHE A 183 10.89 6.36 -9.69
N LYS A 184 10.90 7.40 -8.83
CA LYS A 184 12.16 8.08 -8.46
C LYS A 184 13.15 7.14 -7.76
N ALA A 185 12.66 6.27 -6.87
CA ALA A 185 13.51 5.35 -6.13
C ALA A 185 13.96 4.14 -6.98
N LEU A 186 13.19 3.77 -8.00
CA LEU A 186 13.53 2.71 -8.95
C LEU A 186 14.66 3.09 -9.90
N LYS A 187 14.95 4.39 -10.10
CA LYS A 187 16.13 4.84 -10.88
C LYS A 187 17.45 4.46 -10.22
N LEU A 188 17.43 4.20 -8.91
CA LEU A 188 18.59 3.67 -8.20
C LEU A 188 18.58 2.15 -8.33
N ALA A 189 19.63 1.59 -8.95
CA ALA A 189 19.78 0.15 -9.07
C ALA A 189 19.76 -0.50 -7.67
N PRO A 190 19.15 -1.70 -7.53
CA PRO A 190 19.26 -2.45 -6.29
C PRO A 190 20.75 -2.75 -6.02
N GLY A 191 21.18 -2.56 -4.77
CA GLY A 191 22.58 -2.87 -4.39
C GLY A 191 22.91 -4.35 -4.67
N THR A 192 24.15 -4.61 -5.01
CA THR A 192 24.66 -5.97 -5.38
C THR A 192 24.63 -6.99 -4.24
N SER A 193 24.40 -6.56 -3.00
CA SER A 193 24.29 -7.47 -1.83
C SER A 193 22.94 -7.29 -1.18
N GLY A 194 22.12 -8.32 -1.21
CA GLY A 194 20.86 -8.36 -0.46
C GLY A 194 21.05 -8.20 1.06
N ARG A 195 20.01 -7.85 1.77
CA ARG A 195 20.03 -7.66 3.25
C ARG A 195 20.53 -8.90 3.98
N LEU A 196 20.13 -10.08 3.56
CA LEU A 196 20.59 -11.36 4.12
C LEU A 196 22.13 -11.51 3.98
N MET A 197 22.69 -11.22 2.82
CA MET A 197 24.13 -11.31 2.59
C MET A 197 24.90 -10.28 3.42
N GLN A 198 24.37 -9.06 3.57
CA GLN A 198 24.98 -8.04 4.43
C GLN A 198 24.98 -8.47 5.90
N TRP A 199 23.89 -9.06 6.37
CA TRP A 199 23.78 -9.58 7.74
C TRP A 199 24.75 -10.75 7.99
N ILE A 200 24.89 -11.70 7.06
CA ILE A 200 25.87 -12.80 7.16
C ILE A 200 27.30 -12.23 7.24
N ARG A 201 27.64 -11.29 6.36
CA ARG A 201 28.97 -10.66 6.35
C ARG A 201 29.27 -9.85 7.62
N SER A 202 28.28 -9.25 8.24
CA SER A 202 28.47 -8.51 9.48
C SER A 202 28.79 -9.43 10.67
N ARG A 203 28.22 -10.64 10.71
CA ARG A 203 28.52 -11.65 11.76
C ARG A 203 29.89 -12.31 11.58
N GLY A 204 30.36 -12.50 10.35
CA GLY A 204 31.67 -13.08 10.07
C GLY A 204 32.84 -12.12 10.38
N LYS A 205 32.58 -10.84 10.69
CA LYS A 205 33.62 -9.88 11.11
C LYS A 205 33.75 -9.73 12.64
N THR A 206 32.88 -10.37 13.40
CA THR A 206 32.86 -10.33 14.87
C THR A 206 33.30 -11.66 15.51
N ALA A 207 33.70 -12.63 14.70
CA ALA A 207 34.34 -13.88 15.06
C ALA A 207 35.81 -13.86 14.63
#